data_3c4c94db5707963bc0b52f3550aaa454
#
_entry.id   3c4c94db5707963bc0b52f3550aaa454
#
_cell.length_a   1.000
_cell.length_b   1.000
_cell.length_c   1.000
_cell.angle_alpha   90.00
_cell.angle_beta   90.00
_cell.angle_gamma   90.00
#
_symmetry.space_group_name_H-M   'P 1'
#
loop_
_entity.id
_entity.type
_entity.pdbx_description
1 polymer ?
#
loop_
_entity_poly.entity_id
_entity_poly.type
_entity_poly.pdbx_seq_one_letter_code
_entity_poly.pdbx_strand_id
1 'polypeptide(L)'
;MYEIEDQFQKIVNEFPEVNTYNNIISHIAISLSRGIILEIDYGNFPKKPKVILVNQNGEIFKKLDTFIYSLNNWKSKNPKSIIDIINEVKIFIETSESDTILVKRELMEGILTLCREHHPREIVGILKMENNVLTEYIVPPQTYTSTTSAVFSISRLPLDSSYQASVHSHPSGNASWSKEDKKGVFTKFRWHFIIGFPYTIRNVKCYDMSGNKLHFRVVI
;
A
#
# COMPACT_ATOMS: atom_id res chain seq x y z
N MET A 1 23.90 13.19 17.79
CA MET A 1 23.48 14.60 17.53
C MET A 1 23.66 14.95 16.06
N TYR A 2 24.87 14.77 15.48
CA TYR A 2 25.13 15.04 14.04
C TYR A 2 24.18 14.33 13.06
N GLU A 3 23.79 13.07 13.32
CA GLU A 3 22.88 12.33 12.42
C GLU A 3 21.47 12.94 12.35
N ILE A 4 20.97 13.49 13.46
CA ILE A 4 19.65 14.16 13.51
C ILE A 4 19.71 15.49 12.77
N GLU A 5 20.76 16.28 13.00
CA GLU A 5 20.98 17.55 12.29
C GLU A 5 21.14 17.34 10.78
N ASP A 6 21.90 16.32 10.37
CA ASP A 6 22.08 15.97 8.95
C ASP A 6 20.75 15.58 8.29
N GLN A 7 19.92 14.77 8.97
CA GLN A 7 18.58 14.46 8.49
C GLN A 7 17.71 15.71 8.37
N PHE A 8 17.73 16.58 9.38
CA PHE A 8 16.94 17.82 9.37
C PHE A 8 17.36 18.77 8.25
N GLN A 9 18.65 18.99 8.04
CA GLN A 9 19.14 19.86 6.94
C GLN A 9 18.70 19.32 5.57
N LYS A 10 18.76 18.02 5.36
CA LYS A 10 18.28 17.40 4.13
C LYS A 10 16.77 17.61 3.94
N ILE A 11 15.98 17.48 5.02
CA ILE A 11 14.54 17.68 4.99
C ILE A 11 14.20 19.13 4.65
N VAL A 12 14.81 20.11 5.31
CA VAL A 12 14.54 21.53 5.06
C VAL A 12 14.93 21.94 3.63
N ASN A 13 15.99 21.37 3.09
CA ASN A 13 16.41 21.65 1.71
C ASN A 13 15.40 21.13 0.68
N GLU A 14 14.74 19.99 0.93
CA GLU A 14 13.78 19.39 0.02
C GLU A 14 12.33 19.84 0.29
N PHE A 15 12.02 20.14 1.56
CA PHE A 15 10.70 20.57 2.03
C PHE A 15 10.81 21.85 2.86
N PRO A 16 10.94 23.03 2.22
CA PRO A 16 11.09 24.32 2.94
C PRO A 16 9.92 24.65 3.85
N GLU A 17 8.73 24.08 3.58
CA GLU A 17 7.51 24.26 4.36
C GLU A 17 7.44 23.43 5.65
N VAL A 18 8.50 22.68 5.98
CA VAL A 18 8.52 21.86 7.19
C VAL A 18 8.45 22.72 8.46
N ASN A 19 7.59 22.34 9.38
CA ASN A 19 7.49 22.96 10.71
C ASN A 19 8.10 22.04 11.76
N THR A 20 8.57 22.62 12.86
CA THR A 20 9.07 21.86 14.02
C THR A 20 8.15 22.06 15.22
N TYR A 21 7.95 21.02 16.03
CA TYR A 21 7.25 21.15 17.30
C TYR A 21 8.18 21.69 18.38
N ASN A 22 7.80 22.81 19.00
CA ASN A 22 8.55 23.45 20.09
C ASN A 22 10.03 23.68 19.76
N ASN A 23 10.37 24.01 18.52
CA ASN A 23 11.73 24.14 18.00
C ASN A 23 12.59 22.86 18.13
N ILE A 24 11.97 21.70 18.23
CA ILE A 24 12.67 20.40 18.27
C ILE A 24 12.83 19.89 16.84
N ILE A 25 14.06 19.97 16.31
CA ILE A 25 14.39 19.60 14.92
C ILE A 25 14.12 18.12 14.59
N SER A 26 14.03 17.26 15.59
CA SER A 26 13.71 15.84 15.41
C SER A 26 12.21 15.51 15.49
N HIS A 27 11.37 16.52 15.70
CA HIS A 27 9.91 16.36 15.69
C HIS A 27 9.31 17.37 14.70
N ILE A 28 8.98 16.90 13.53
CA ILE A 28 8.57 17.71 12.39
C ILE A 28 7.13 17.45 11.97
N ALA A 29 6.53 18.47 11.36
CA ALA A 29 5.23 18.41 10.73
C ALA A 29 5.29 18.96 9.31
N ILE A 30 4.67 18.27 8.38
CA ILE A 30 4.55 18.68 6.98
C ILE A 30 3.07 18.69 6.62
N SER A 31 2.57 19.83 6.15
CA SER A 31 1.22 19.93 5.63
C SER A 31 1.13 19.22 4.27
N LEU A 32 0.20 18.29 4.16
CA LEU A 32 -0.14 17.59 2.93
C LEU A 32 -1.47 18.11 2.38
N SER A 33 -1.91 17.56 1.28
CA SER A 33 -3.22 17.92 0.70
C SER A 33 -4.39 17.64 1.66
N ARG A 34 -5.54 18.29 1.43
CA ARG A 34 -6.81 18.14 2.18
C ARG A 34 -6.72 18.35 3.71
N GLY A 35 -5.77 19.16 4.14
CA GLY A 35 -5.63 19.45 5.57
C GLY A 35 -5.10 18.26 6.39
N ILE A 36 -4.47 17.30 5.74
CA ILE A 36 -3.73 16.23 6.37
C ILE A 36 -2.35 16.76 6.76
N ILE A 37 -1.90 16.43 7.95
CA ILE A 37 -0.58 16.76 8.44
C ILE A 37 0.17 15.46 8.70
N LEU A 38 1.36 15.35 8.14
CA LEU A 38 2.31 14.29 8.42
C LEU A 38 3.18 14.71 9.60
N GLU A 39 3.12 13.96 10.69
CA GLU A 39 3.99 14.16 11.86
C GLU A 39 5.02 13.04 11.94
N ILE A 40 6.30 13.43 12.13
CA ILE A 40 7.42 12.50 12.27
C ILE A 40 8.25 12.87 13.49
N ASP A 41 8.37 11.94 14.44
CA ASP A 41 9.30 12.01 15.55
C ASP A 41 10.44 10.99 15.33
N TYR A 42 11.65 11.52 15.10
CA TYR A 42 12.87 10.74 14.90
C TYR A 42 13.96 11.08 15.92
N GLY A 43 13.57 11.58 17.10
CA GLY A 43 14.49 11.96 18.17
C GLY A 43 15.37 10.83 18.69
N ASN A 44 14.99 9.58 18.41
CA ASN A 44 15.79 8.39 18.75
C ASN A 44 16.52 7.79 17.53
N PHE A 45 16.70 8.55 16.45
CA PHE A 45 17.44 8.08 15.27
C PHE A 45 18.81 7.52 15.68
N PRO A 46 19.26 6.35 15.17
CA PRO A 46 18.73 5.57 14.06
C PRO A 46 17.63 4.54 14.39
N LYS A 47 16.99 4.61 15.56
CA LYS A 47 15.81 3.78 15.83
C LYS A 47 14.66 4.18 14.91
N LYS A 48 13.71 3.27 14.71
CA LYS A 48 12.54 3.50 13.88
C LYS A 48 11.79 4.77 14.34
N PRO A 49 11.52 5.74 13.44
CA PRO A 49 10.77 6.93 13.77
C PRO A 49 9.29 6.60 14.03
N LYS A 50 8.64 7.44 14.81
CA LYS A 50 7.18 7.42 14.94
C LYS A 50 6.60 8.30 13.84
N VAL A 51 5.72 7.75 13.03
CA VAL A 51 5.11 8.44 11.88
C VAL A 51 3.60 8.28 11.94
N ILE A 52 2.88 9.40 11.95
CA ILE A 52 1.42 9.42 12.01
C ILE A 52 0.85 10.46 11.05
N LEU A 53 -0.39 10.23 10.61
CA LEU A 53 -1.19 11.25 9.93
C LEU A 53 -2.24 11.77 10.90
N VAL A 54 -2.33 13.09 10.97
CA VAL A 54 -3.33 13.79 11.76
C VAL A 54 -4.19 14.69 10.88
N ASN A 55 -5.42 14.96 11.30
CA ASN A 55 -6.26 15.96 10.67
C ASN A 55 -5.93 17.37 11.20
N GLN A 56 -6.59 18.39 10.67
CA GLN A 56 -6.40 19.80 11.10
C GLN A 56 -6.74 20.04 12.59
N ASN A 57 -7.51 19.14 13.20
CA ASN A 57 -7.86 19.22 14.64
C ASN A 57 -6.82 18.49 15.52
N GLY A 58 -5.75 17.92 14.93
CA GLY A 58 -4.73 17.17 15.66
C GLY A 58 -5.14 15.73 16.02
N GLU A 59 -6.26 15.22 15.49
CA GLU A 59 -6.70 13.86 15.75
C GLU A 59 -5.96 12.88 14.83
N ILE A 60 -5.39 11.82 15.42
CA ILE A 60 -4.71 10.75 14.68
C ILE A 60 -5.77 9.96 13.92
N PHE A 61 -5.69 9.99 12.57
CA PHE A 61 -6.59 9.18 11.76
C PHE A 61 -5.90 7.96 11.13
N LYS A 62 -4.56 7.92 11.08
CA LYS A 62 -3.82 6.77 10.55
C LYS A 62 -2.43 6.60 11.13
N LYS A 63 -2.08 5.36 11.48
CA LYS A 63 -0.71 4.92 11.76
C LYS A 63 -0.14 4.29 10.48
N LEU A 64 1.07 4.64 10.12
CA LEU A 64 1.65 4.31 8.81
C LEU A 64 2.63 3.13 8.81
N ASP A 65 2.89 2.53 9.98
CA ASP A 65 3.93 1.50 10.14
C ASP A 65 3.85 0.31 9.17
N THR A 66 2.65 -0.04 8.74
CA THR A 66 2.42 -1.17 7.83
C THR A 66 2.24 -0.77 6.36
N PHE A 67 2.02 0.52 6.09
CA PHE A 67 1.70 1.02 4.76
C PHE A 67 2.91 1.58 4.02
N ILE A 68 3.89 2.05 4.78
CA ILE A 68 5.09 2.69 4.23
C ILE A 68 6.22 1.69 4.25
N TYR A 69 6.77 1.41 3.09
CA TYR A 69 7.81 0.40 2.89
C TYR A 69 9.03 0.65 3.80
N SER A 70 9.54 1.87 3.82
CA SER A 70 10.70 2.24 4.65
C SER A 70 10.45 2.04 6.14
N LEU A 71 9.20 2.26 6.63
CA LEU A 71 8.83 2.00 8.02
C LEU A 71 8.66 0.51 8.31
N ASN A 72 8.02 -0.23 7.41
CA ASN A 72 7.78 -1.66 7.59
C ASN A 72 9.09 -2.46 7.60
N ASN A 73 10.10 -2.00 6.86
CA ASN A 73 11.40 -2.66 6.71
C ASN A 73 12.54 -1.93 7.43
N TRP A 74 12.23 -1.12 8.44
CA TRP A 74 13.22 -0.35 9.17
C TRP A 74 14.25 -1.23 9.87
N LYS A 75 15.53 -0.90 9.68
CA LYS A 75 16.66 -1.56 10.35
C LYS A 75 17.58 -0.50 10.96
N SER A 76 17.65 -0.44 12.28
CA SER A 76 18.48 0.56 12.98
C SER A 76 19.98 0.49 12.65
N LYS A 77 20.49 -0.66 12.19
CA LYS A 77 21.89 -0.80 11.72
C LYS A 77 22.12 -0.25 10.31
N ASN A 78 21.07 -0.10 9.53
CA ASN A 78 21.07 0.50 8.19
C ASN A 78 19.76 1.25 7.99
N PRO A 79 19.59 2.41 8.66
CA PRO A 79 18.35 3.16 8.65
C PRO A 79 18.09 3.75 7.28
N LYS A 80 16.83 3.84 6.91
CA LYS A 80 16.39 4.62 5.76
C LYS A 80 16.46 6.12 6.07
N SER A 81 16.52 6.94 5.05
CA SER A 81 16.41 8.39 5.23
C SER A 81 14.99 8.78 5.67
N ILE A 82 14.87 9.82 6.49
CA ILE A 82 13.55 10.39 6.82
C ILE A 82 12.88 10.97 5.56
N ILE A 83 13.67 11.47 4.62
CA ILE A 83 13.17 11.94 3.30
C ILE A 83 12.49 10.82 2.53
N ASP A 84 13.04 9.60 2.51
CA ASP A 84 12.41 8.45 1.84
C ASP A 84 11.02 8.18 2.42
N ILE A 85 10.87 8.27 3.75
CA ILE A 85 9.57 8.13 4.41
C ILE A 85 8.61 9.23 3.98
N ILE A 86 9.06 10.49 3.96
CA ILE A 86 8.21 11.62 3.56
C ILE A 86 7.72 11.43 2.13
N ASN A 87 8.60 11.09 1.20
CA ASN A 87 8.27 10.88 -0.19
C ASN A 87 7.30 9.70 -0.38
N GLU A 88 7.53 8.58 0.31
CA GLU A 88 6.60 7.45 0.29
C GLU A 88 5.22 7.82 0.84
N VAL A 89 5.15 8.63 1.91
CA VAL A 89 3.87 9.11 2.45
C VAL A 89 3.17 10.07 1.50
N LYS A 90 3.90 11.00 0.86
CA LYS A 90 3.32 11.90 -0.16
C LYS A 90 2.71 11.09 -1.30
N ILE A 91 3.45 10.14 -1.87
CA ILE A 91 2.94 9.23 -2.91
C ILE A 91 1.71 8.46 -2.40
N PHE A 92 1.76 7.94 -1.17
CA PHE A 92 0.65 7.22 -0.56
C PHE A 92 -0.61 8.09 -0.45
N ILE A 93 -0.50 9.36 -0.05
CA ILE A 93 -1.63 10.30 0.03
C ILE A 93 -2.13 10.67 -1.37
N GLU A 94 -1.26 11.07 -2.28
CA GLU A 94 -1.61 11.47 -3.65
C GLU A 94 -2.32 10.35 -4.41
N THR A 95 -1.82 9.13 -4.27
CA THR A 95 -2.48 7.95 -4.86
C THR A 95 -3.75 7.53 -4.12
N SER A 96 -3.92 7.94 -2.84
CA SER A 96 -5.21 7.84 -2.12
C SER A 96 -6.22 8.88 -2.60
N GLU A 97 -5.75 9.96 -3.19
CA GLU A 97 -6.58 11.07 -3.63
C GLU A 97 -7.33 10.82 -4.93
N SER A 98 -6.84 9.95 -5.78
CA SER A 98 -7.69 9.46 -6.87
C SER A 98 -8.68 8.47 -6.27
N ASP A 99 -9.94 8.89 -6.10
CA ASP A 99 -11.05 8.01 -5.68
C ASP A 99 -11.23 6.79 -6.61
N THR A 100 -10.41 6.71 -7.65
CA THR A 100 -10.49 5.70 -8.69
C THR A 100 -9.13 5.04 -8.93
N ILE A 101 -9.02 3.77 -8.62
CA ILE A 101 -7.83 2.97 -8.89
C ILE A 101 -7.77 2.68 -10.39
N LEU A 102 -6.64 3.00 -11.03
CA LEU A 102 -6.45 2.75 -12.45
C LEU A 102 -5.81 1.38 -12.67
N VAL A 103 -6.36 0.61 -13.59
CA VAL A 103 -5.89 -0.73 -13.94
C VAL A 103 -5.70 -0.81 -15.46
N LYS A 104 -4.53 -1.22 -15.92
CA LYS A 104 -4.27 -1.39 -17.34
C LYS A 104 -5.22 -2.45 -17.95
N ARG A 105 -5.75 -2.20 -19.15
CA ARG A 105 -6.71 -3.08 -19.81
C ARG A 105 -6.17 -4.49 -20.01
N GLU A 106 -4.96 -4.58 -20.56
CA GLU A 106 -4.32 -5.88 -20.84
C GLU A 106 -4.09 -6.67 -19.55
N LEU A 107 -3.74 -6.00 -18.44
CA LEU A 107 -3.60 -6.62 -17.14
C LEU A 107 -4.93 -7.22 -16.68
N MET A 108 -6.01 -6.44 -16.70
CA MET A 108 -7.32 -6.90 -16.24
C MET A 108 -7.84 -8.07 -17.11
N GLU A 109 -7.73 -7.96 -18.42
CA GLU A 109 -8.16 -9.01 -19.35
C GLU A 109 -7.35 -10.30 -19.17
N GLY A 110 -6.03 -10.18 -18.97
CA GLY A 110 -5.15 -11.31 -18.66
C GLY A 110 -5.55 -12.02 -17.37
N ILE A 111 -5.80 -11.28 -16.29
CA ILE A 111 -6.25 -11.85 -15.02
C ILE A 111 -7.60 -12.56 -15.16
N LEU A 112 -8.57 -11.95 -15.85
CA LEU A 112 -9.88 -12.55 -16.08
C LEU A 112 -9.76 -13.84 -16.90
N THR A 113 -8.84 -13.90 -17.85
CA THR A 113 -8.55 -15.11 -18.63
C THR A 113 -7.95 -16.19 -17.75
N LEU A 114 -6.94 -15.87 -16.94
CA LEU A 114 -6.36 -16.80 -15.97
C LEU A 114 -7.40 -17.38 -15.01
N CYS A 115 -8.35 -16.55 -14.52
CA CYS A 115 -9.44 -17.04 -13.68
C CYS A 115 -10.30 -18.09 -14.40
N ARG A 116 -10.62 -17.87 -15.68
CA ARG A 116 -11.42 -18.82 -16.49
C ARG A 116 -10.69 -20.13 -16.74
N GLU A 117 -9.40 -20.05 -17.06
CA GLU A 117 -8.58 -21.22 -17.36
C GLU A 117 -8.31 -22.10 -16.14
N HIS A 118 -8.24 -21.50 -14.95
CA HIS A 118 -7.97 -22.23 -13.70
C HIS A 118 -9.24 -22.69 -12.97
N HIS A 119 -10.44 -22.25 -13.42
CA HIS A 119 -11.68 -22.67 -12.76
C HIS A 119 -11.78 -24.20 -12.63
N PRO A 120 -12.20 -24.78 -11.49
CA PRO A 120 -12.71 -24.12 -10.28
C PRO A 120 -11.65 -23.80 -9.21
N ARG A 121 -10.37 -23.79 -9.54
CA ARG A 121 -9.32 -23.41 -8.59
C ARG A 121 -9.23 -21.90 -8.49
N GLU A 122 -8.97 -21.41 -7.28
CA GLU A 122 -8.70 -20.01 -7.07
C GLU A 122 -7.33 -19.63 -7.65
N ILE A 123 -7.23 -18.46 -8.27
CA ILE A 123 -5.94 -17.82 -8.53
C ILE A 123 -5.65 -16.81 -7.44
N VAL A 124 -4.38 -16.54 -7.19
CA VAL A 124 -3.93 -15.46 -6.34
C VAL A 124 -2.69 -14.83 -6.92
N GLY A 125 -2.56 -13.53 -6.77
CA GLY A 125 -1.38 -12.78 -7.22
C GLY A 125 -1.28 -11.42 -6.60
N ILE A 126 -0.23 -10.72 -7.01
CA ILE A 126 0.11 -9.36 -6.60
C ILE A 126 0.10 -8.48 -7.82
N LEU A 127 -0.37 -7.25 -7.66
CA LEU A 127 -0.39 -6.26 -8.72
C LEU A 127 0.64 -5.18 -8.44
N LYS A 128 1.50 -4.96 -9.41
CA LYS A 128 2.49 -3.90 -9.42
C LYS A 128 1.87 -2.63 -10.01
N MET A 129 2.27 -1.49 -9.46
CA MET A 129 1.85 -0.17 -9.93
C MET A 129 3.03 0.58 -10.53
N GLU A 130 2.81 1.18 -11.70
CA GLU A 130 3.72 2.11 -12.36
C GLU A 130 2.93 3.34 -12.80
N ASN A 131 3.46 4.54 -12.55
CA ASN A 131 2.82 5.81 -12.91
C ASN A 131 1.33 5.90 -12.49
N ASN A 132 1.01 5.46 -11.28
CA ASN A 132 -0.35 5.42 -10.71
C ASN A 132 -1.34 4.47 -11.44
N VAL A 133 -0.86 3.55 -12.26
CA VAL A 133 -1.66 2.52 -12.94
C VAL A 133 -1.16 1.15 -12.51
N LEU A 134 -2.05 0.22 -12.18
CA LEU A 134 -1.71 -1.19 -11.99
C LEU A 134 -1.43 -1.81 -13.37
N THR A 135 -0.21 -2.32 -13.56
CA THR A 135 0.34 -2.71 -14.87
C THR A 135 0.71 -4.17 -14.99
N GLU A 136 1.10 -4.82 -13.89
CA GLU A 136 1.64 -6.19 -13.92
C GLU A 136 0.97 -7.09 -12.89
N TYR A 137 0.80 -8.37 -13.24
CA TYR A 137 0.39 -9.44 -12.36
C TYR A 137 1.58 -10.36 -12.08
N ILE A 138 1.85 -10.59 -10.80
CA ILE A 138 2.95 -11.40 -10.33
C ILE A 138 2.42 -12.56 -9.49
N VAL A 139 2.80 -13.77 -9.85
CA VAL A 139 2.53 -14.96 -9.02
C VAL A 139 3.61 -15.07 -7.95
N PRO A 140 3.26 -14.97 -6.68
CA PRO A 140 4.25 -15.10 -5.61
C PRO A 140 4.89 -16.48 -5.58
N PRO A 141 6.17 -16.60 -5.19
CA PRO A 141 6.80 -17.88 -4.98
C PRO A 141 6.03 -18.73 -3.95
N GLN A 142 5.98 -20.06 -4.18
CA GLN A 142 5.28 -21.00 -3.30
C GLN A 142 3.80 -20.66 -3.07
N THR A 143 3.12 -20.26 -4.14
CA THR A 143 1.66 -20.11 -4.15
C THR A 143 1.02 -21.50 -4.19
N TYR A 144 0.14 -21.76 -3.22
CA TYR A 144 -0.71 -22.95 -3.19
C TYR A 144 -2.14 -22.52 -3.47
N THR A 145 -2.78 -23.16 -4.43
CA THR A 145 -4.16 -22.88 -4.81
C THR A 145 -5.02 -24.14 -4.74
N SER A 146 -6.23 -24.00 -4.23
CA SER A 146 -7.24 -25.04 -4.19
C SER A 146 -8.59 -24.51 -4.70
N THR A 147 -9.64 -25.29 -4.59
CA THR A 147 -11.00 -24.88 -4.93
C THR A 147 -11.63 -23.94 -3.88
N THR A 148 -11.02 -23.81 -2.72
CA THR A 148 -11.56 -23.07 -1.57
C THR A 148 -10.57 -22.09 -0.93
N SER A 149 -9.31 -22.10 -1.36
CA SER A 149 -8.28 -21.22 -0.80
C SER A 149 -7.10 -21.02 -1.72
N ALA A 150 -6.53 -19.84 -1.69
CA ALA A 150 -5.25 -19.54 -2.31
C ALA A 150 -4.34 -18.85 -1.29
N VAL A 151 -3.18 -19.41 -1.03
CA VAL A 151 -2.24 -18.95 0.00
C VAL A 151 -0.84 -18.80 -0.58
N PHE A 152 -0.14 -17.76 -0.20
CA PHE A 152 1.28 -17.57 -0.52
C PHE A 152 2.05 -16.95 0.65
N SER A 153 3.37 -17.13 0.65
CA SER A 153 4.24 -16.60 1.69
C SER A 153 4.72 -15.19 1.33
N ILE A 154 4.15 -14.19 2.00
CA ILE A 154 4.51 -12.77 1.79
C ILE A 154 5.97 -12.48 2.19
N SER A 155 6.52 -13.19 3.18
CA SER A 155 7.90 -13.00 3.64
C SER A 155 8.96 -13.32 2.58
N ARG A 156 8.58 -13.95 1.48
CA ARG A 156 9.45 -14.33 0.36
C ARG A 156 9.29 -13.44 -0.88
N LEU A 157 8.41 -12.46 -0.81
CA LEU A 157 8.31 -11.48 -1.88
C LEU A 157 9.55 -10.59 -1.90
N PRO A 158 10.05 -10.24 -3.08
CA PRO A 158 11.00 -9.17 -3.22
C PRO A 158 10.46 -7.90 -2.54
N LEU A 159 11.34 -7.19 -1.85
CA LEU A 159 11.00 -5.92 -1.22
C LEU A 159 10.90 -4.85 -2.32
N ASP A 160 9.70 -4.63 -2.80
CA ASP A 160 9.41 -3.67 -3.86
C ASP A 160 8.17 -2.86 -3.47
N SER A 161 8.33 -1.55 -3.31
CA SER A 161 7.26 -0.63 -2.97
C SER A 161 6.21 -0.46 -4.07
N SER A 162 6.51 -0.93 -5.28
CA SER A 162 5.57 -0.91 -6.40
C SER A 162 4.45 -1.95 -6.27
N TYR A 163 4.57 -2.93 -5.37
CA TYR A 163 3.53 -3.91 -5.08
C TYR A 163 2.41 -3.29 -4.24
N GLN A 164 1.35 -2.82 -4.88
CA GLN A 164 0.30 -2.03 -4.25
C GLN A 164 -0.99 -2.80 -3.99
N ALA A 165 -1.27 -3.84 -4.76
CA ALA A 165 -2.52 -4.57 -4.62
C ALA A 165 -2.33 -6.08 -4.64
N SER A 166 -3.29 -6.79 -4.08
CA SER A 166 -3.48 -8.22 -4.28
C SER A 166 -4.70 -8.49 -5.14
N VAL A 167 -4.72 -9.66 -5.77
CA VAL A 167 -5.88 -10.17 -6.49
C VAL A 167 -6.05 -11.65 -6.22
N HIS A 168 -7.30 -12.09 -6.04
CA HIS A 168 -7.64 -13.51 -6.04
C HIS A 168 -9.03 -13.73 -6.62
N SER A 169 -9.34 -14.98 -7.00
CA SER A 169 -10.62 -15.34 -7.56
C SER A 169 -11.45 -16.21 -6.61
N HIS A 170 -12.79 -16.06 -6.69
CA HIS A 170 -13.77 -16.89 -5.99
C HIS A 170 -14.60 -17.70 -7.00
N PRO A 171 -14.45 -19.02 -7.05
CA PRO A 171 -15.25 -19.88 -7.95
C PRO A 171 -16.74 -19.87 -7.65
N SER A 172 -17.13 -19.51 -6.43
CA SER A 172 -18.53 -19.41 -5.99
C SER A 172 -19.34 -18.26 -6.61
N GLY A 173 -18.70 -17.40 -7.40
CA GLY A 173 -19.36 -16.22 -7.98
C GLY A 173 -19.49 -15.02 -7.05
N ASN A 174 -19.27 -15.18 -5.77
CA ASN A 174 -19.33 -14.08 -4.81
C ASN A 174 -17.97 -13.38 -4.71
N ALA A 175 -17.85 -12.16 -5.22
CA ALA A 175 -16.66 -11.33 -5.12
C ALA A 175 -16.59 -10.52 -3.80
N SER A 176 -17.24 -10.96 -2.72
CA SER A 176 -17.09 -10.34 -1.40
C SER A 176 -15.95 -11.01 -0.63
N TRP A 177 -15.21 -10.21 0.15
CA TRP A 177 -14.15 -10.71 0.99
C TRP A 177 -14.68 -11.64 2.11
N SER A 178 -13.86 -12.61 2.49
CA SER A 178 -14.08 -13.53 3.61
C SER A 178 -13.29 -13.06 4.86
N LYS A 179 -13.57 -13.70 6.00
CA LYS A 179 -12.79 -13.45 7.22
C LYS A 179 -11.33 -13.89 7.08
N GLU A 180 -11.09 -14.91 6.29
CA GLU A 180 -9.79 -15.47 5.95
C GLU A 180 -8.98 -14.48 5.11
N ASP A 181 -9.59 -13.87 4.09
CA ASP A 181 -8.97 -12.81 3.27
C ASP A 181 -8.51 -11.65 4.15
N LYS A 182 -9.37 -11.20 5.08
CA LYS A 182 -9.07 -10.09 5.96
C LYS A 182 -7.91 -10.38 6.91
N LYS A 183 -7.76 -11.60 7.40
CA LYS A 183 -6.64 -12.00 8.28
C LYS A 183 -5.33 -12.20 7.51
N GLY A 184 -5.41 -12.58 6.24
CA GLY A 184 -4.27 -12.90 5.40
C GLY A 184 -3.79 -11.71 4.57
N VAL A 185 -4.30 -11.62 3.37
CA VAL A 185 -3.81 -10.73 2.31
C VAL A 185 -4.12 -9.25 2.57
N PHE A 186 -5.29 -8.94 3.18
CA PHE A 186 -5.73 -7.56 3.42
C PHE A 186 -4.83 -6.76 4.36
N THR A 187 -3.99 -7.41 5.15
CA THR A 187 -3.08 -6.72 6.06
C THR A 187 -1.79 -6.24 5.39
N LYS A 188 -1.56 -6.57 4.10
CA LYS A 188 -0.26 -6.45 3.45
C LYS A 188 -0.24 -5.53 2.23
N PHE A 189 -1.37 -5.40 1.55
CA PHE A 189 -1.49 -4.56 0.36
C PHE A 189 -2.53 -3.49 0.58
N ARG A 190 -2.37 -2.41 -0.13
CA ARG A 190 -3.26 -1.26 -0.05
C ARG A 190 -4.65 -1.53 -0.60
N TRP A 191 -4.71 -2.30 -1.69
CA TRP A 191 -5.93 -2.66 -2.39
C TRP A 191 -6.05 -4.16 -2.61
N HIS A 192 -7.28 -4.63 -2.67
CA HIS A 192 -7.60 -6.05 -2.80
C HIS A 192 -8.67 -6.24 -3.87
N PHE A 193 -8.29 -6.89 -4.97
CA PHE A 193 -9.22 -7.26 -6.02
C PHE A 193 -9.73 -8.67 -5.78
N ILE A 194 -11.04 -8.83 -5.76
CA ILE A 194 -11.70 -10.13 -5.68
C ILE A 194 -12.55 -10.31 -6.93
N ILE A 195 -12.37 -11.44 -7.61
CA ILE A 195 -12.97 -11.72 -8.90
C ILE A 195 -13.87 -12.96 -8.77
N GLY A 196 -15.17 -12.78 -8.84
CA GLY A 196 -16.14 -13.87 -8.78
C GLY A 196 -16.42 -14.49 -10.15
N PHE A 197 -16.81 -15.78 -10.18
CA PHE A 197 -17.35 -16.41 -11.39
C PHE A 197 -18.59 -15.60 -11.89
N PRO A 198 -18.80 -15.44 -13.20
CA PRO A 198 -18.11 -16.04 -14.36
C PRO A 198 -16.88 -15.25 -14.85
N TYR A 199 -16.19 -14.52 -13.99
CA TYR A 199 -14.93 -13.84 -14.27
C TYR A 199 -15.02 -12.81 -15.40
N THR A 200 -16.03 -11.96 -15.30
CA THR A 200 -16.18 -10.77 -16.15
C THR A 200 -15.82 -9.52 -15.37
N ILE A 201 -15.62 -8.41 -16.06
CA ILE A 201 -15.34 -7.12 -15.40
C ILE A 201 -16.42 -6.72 -14.38
N ARG A 202 -17.67 -7.12 -14.59
CA ARG A 202 -18.79 -6.86 -13.67
C ARG A 202 -18.69 -7.64 -12.36
N ASN A 203 -17.91 -8.73 -12.35
CA ASN A 203 -17.70 -9.59 -11.20
C ASN A 203 -16.39 -9.25 -10.45
N VAL A 204 -15.73 -8.16 -10.81
CA VAL A 204 -14.56 -7.66 -10.11
C VAL A 204 -15.01 -6.64 -9.06
N LYS A 205 -14.52 -6.82 -7.83
CA LYS A 205 -14.66 -5.84 -6.76
C LYS A 205 -13.29 -5.49 -6.21
N CYS A 206 -13.12 -4.24 -5.81
CA CYS A 206 -11.92 -3.76 -5.15
C CYS A 206 -12.25 -3.30 -3.74
N TYR A 207 -11.35 -3.55 -2.80
CA TYR A 207 -11.49 -3.21 -1.39
C TYR A 207 -10.23 -2.58 -0.85
N ASP A 208 -10.36 -1.73 0.17
CA ASP A 208 -9.24 -1.28 1.01
C ASP A 208 -8.90 -2.33 2.09
N MET A 209 -7.87 -2.05 2.86
CA MET A 209 -7.44 -2.93 3.98
C MET A 209 -8.46 -3.05 5.10
N SER A 210 -9.43 -2.14 5.20
CA SER A 210 -10.54 -2.19 6.16
C SER A 210 -11.71 -3.03 5.65
N GLY A 211 -11.71 -3.38 4.36
CA GLY A 211 -12.78 -4.09 3.67
C GLY A 211 -13.84 -3.15 3.09
N ASN A 212 -13.59 -1.84 3.02
CA ASN A 212 -14.48 -0.91 2.34
C ASN A 212 -14.33 -1.07 0.83
N LYS A 213 -15.47 -1.04 0.12
CA LYS A 213 -15.48 -1.16 -1.33
C LYS A 213 -14.93 0.14 -1.97
N LEU A 214 -14.02 -0.03 -2.92
CA LEU A 214 -13.40 1.04 -3.68
C LEU A 214 -13.83 1.01 -5.15
N HIS A 215 -13.70 2.15 -5.82
CA HIS A 215 -13.90 2.26 -7.26
C HIS A 215 -12.59 2.03 -8.01
N PHE A 216 -12.66 1.36 -9.14
CA PHE A 216 -11.54 1.22 -10.06
C PHE A 216 -12.01 1.47 -11.49
N ARG A 217 -11.09 1.83 -12.37
CA ARG A 217 -11.32 2.05 -13.79
C ARG A 217 -10.24 1.36 -14.61
N VAL A 218 -10.65 0.66 -15.64
CA VAL A 218 -9.76 0.08 -16.63
C VAL A 218 -9.39 1.15 -17.64
N VAL A 219 -8.08 1.33 -17.86
CA VAL A 219 -7.50 2.32 -18.78
C VAL A 219 -6.69 1.63 -19.88
N ILE A 220 -6.47 2.32 -20.98
CA ILE A 220 -5.70 1.80 -22.13
C ILE A 220 -4.21 1.85 -21.81
#